data_f14801753cacc6b1a49631cae5ec220d
#
_entry.id   f14801753cacc6b1a49631cae5ec220d
#
_cell.length_a   1.000
_cell.length_b   1.000
_cell.length_c   1.000
_cell.angle_alpha   90.00
_cell.angle_beta   90.00
_cell.angle_gamma   90.00
#
_symmetry.space_group_name_H-M   'P 1'
#
loop_
_entity.id
_entity.type
_entity.pdbx_description
1 polymer ?
#
loop_
_entity_poly.entity_id
_entity_poly.type
_entity_poly.pdbx_seq_one_letter_code
_entity_poly.pdbx_strand_id
1 'polypeptide(L)'
;MQSNPIILSELLEDISVPDISLAMQPLKAKEATPKGDLFAEKKRKGWDKTVEARCDFTRKVRITRRSGIFFTTLWQKSLYGRTLTDIKSDDEMPQFFAENLAPLLQDILGAHLDKGNWCMITTPPRRHKERNFATRTMILLSKMLGVPCYEDTCSCRTKQRMNAIFDVHTVPTEPNIIVFDDIVTTGQTLQAMYRAFNPYDKNLFFFAGINNKL
;
A
#
# COMPACT_ATOMS: atom_id res chain seq x y z
N MET A 1 -8.62 40.35 27.03
CA MET A 1 -8.83 38.99 27.53
C MET A 1 -7.51 38.24 27.35
N GLN A 2 -6.76 38.09 28.41
CA GLN A 2 -5.49 37.33 28.38
C GLN A 2 -5.83 35.87 28.64
N SER A 3 -5.52 35.00 27.67
CA SER A 3 -5.60 33.55 27.84
C SER A 3 -4.36 33.08 28.61
N ASN A 4 -4.56 32.57 29.81
CA ASN A 4 -3.49 31.91 30.57
C ASN A 4 -3.02 30.65 29.81
N PRO A 5 -1.70 30.44 29.69
CA PRO A 5 -1.20 29.17 29.13
C PRO A 5 -1.49 28.05 30.14
N ILE A 6 -2.14 26.99 29.65
CA ILE A 6 -2.33 25.76 30.41
C ILE A 6 -0.97 25.11 30.61
N ILE A 7 -0.51 25.01 31.85
CA ILE A 7 0.77 24.40 32.19
C ILE A 7 0.58 22.85 32.11
N LEU A 8 1.40 22.22 31.31
CA LEU A 8 1.37 20.76 31.03
C LEU A 8 1.46 19.88 32.31
N SER A 9 1.99 20.46 33.42
CA SER A 9 2.08 19.79 34.72
C SER A 9 0.75 19.54 35.38
N GLU A 10 -0.27 20.39 35.16
CA GLU A 10 -1.61 20.20 35.75
C GLU A 10 -2.40 19.06 35.06
N LEU A 11 -2.02 18.69 33.86
CA LEU A 11 -2.66 17.58 33.11
C LEU A 11 -2.09 16.20 33.47
N LEU A 12 -0.96 16.15 34.20
CA LEU A 12 -0.27 14.91 34.54
C LEU A 12 -0.57 14.40 35.95
N GLU A 13 -1.26 15.17 36.80
CA GLU A 13 -1.54 14.77 38.19
C GLU A 13 -2.64 13.70 38.31
N ASP A 14 -3.46 13.47 37.26
CA ASP A 14 -4.52 12.46 37.26
C ASP A 14 -4.16 11.13 36.57
N ILE A 15 -2.91 10.95 36.10
CA ILE A 15 -2.49 9.70 35.51
C ILE A 15 -1.90 8.80 36.61
N SER A 16 -2.73 7.92 37.17
CA SER A 16 -2.24 6.84 38.01
C SER A 16 -1.34 5.90 37.18
N VAL A 17 -0.04 6.03 37.35
CA VAL A 17 0.93 5.10 36.75
C VAL A 17 0.71 3.72 37.35
N PRO A 18 0.38 2.67 36.57
CA PRO A 18 0.24 1.34 37.14
C PRO A 18 1.58 0.90 37.74
N ASP A 19 1.52 0.32 38.93
CA ASP A 19 2.69 -0.16 39.67
C ASP A 19 3.50 -1.16 38.83
N ILE A 20 4.63 -0.72 38.31
CA ILE A 20 5.53 -1.50 37.45
C ILE A 20 6.24 -2.61 38.26
N SER A 21 6.17 -2.59 39.60
CA SER A 21 6.77 -3.63 40.45
C SER A 21 6.19 -5.02 40.22
N LEU A 22 4.94 -5.11 39.76
CA LEU A 22 4.28 -6.39 39.40
C LEU A 22 4.77 -6.97 38.06
N ALA A 23 5.37 -6.17 37.19
CA ALA A 23 5.87 -6.61 35.88
C ALA A 23 7.30 -7.19 35.94
N MET A 24 7.99 -7.03 37.08
CA MET A 24 9.36 -7.52 37.29
C MET A 24 9.41 -8.82 38.11
N GLN A 25 8.39 -9.67 38.03
CA GLN A 25 8.57 -11.03 38.55
C GLN A 25 9.61 -11.74 37.66
N PRO A 26 10.67 -12.33 38.27
CA PRO A 26 11.64 -13.07 37.48
C PRO A 26 10.91 -14.19 36.73
N LEU A 27 11.04 -14.18 35.40
CA LEU A 27 10.52 -15.28 34.56
C LEU A 27 11.07 -16.59 35.15
N LYS A 28 10.17 -17.46 35.68
CA LYS A 28 10.55 -18.80 36.12
C LYS A 28 11.39 -19.41 35.00
N ALA A 29 12.64 -19.72 35.31
CA ALA A 29 13.52 -20.41 34.38
C ALA A 29 12.75 -21.64 33.84
N LYS A 30 12.49 -21.64 32.52
CA LYS A 30 11.95 -22.83 31.88
C LYS A 30 12.95 -23.94 32.14
N GLU A 31 12.51 -25.00 32.85
CA GLU A 31 13.28 -26.20 33.01
C GLU A 31 13.86 -26.60 31.65
N ALA A 32 15.18 -26.75 31.62
CA ALA A 32 15.88 -27.11 30.39
C ALA A 32 15.32 -28.46 29.94
N THR A 33 14.48 -28.44 28.93
CA THR A 33 14.10 -29.64 28.20
C THR A 33 15.37 -30.36 27.78
N PRO A 34 15.51 -31.68 28.03
CA PRO A 34 16.70 -32.42 27.65
C PRO A 34 17.00 -32.10 26.16
N LYS A 35 18.26 -31.77 25.87
CA LYS A 35 18.72 -31.45 24.51
C LYS A 35 18.37 -32.66 23.65
N GLY A 36 17.25 -32.60 22.95
CA GLY A 36 16.94 -33.55 21.91
C GLY A 36 18.09 -33.53 20.90
N ASP A 37 18.37 -34.69 20.35
CA ASP A 37 19.40 -34.91 19.35
C ASP A 37 19.49 -33.73 18.37
N LEU A 38 20.65 -33.05 18.38
CA LEU A 38 20.92 -31.91 17.51
C LEU A 38 20.81 -32.25 16.02
N PHE A 39 20.83 -33.56 15.70
CA PHE A 39 20.70 -34.14 14.37
C PHE A 39 19.34 -34.80 14.12
N ALA A 40 18.44 -34.80 15.12
CA ALA A 40 17.06 -35.16 14.80
C ALA A 40 16.62 -34.27 13.64
N GLU A 41 16.41 -34.87 12.47
CA GLU A 41 15.89 -34.18 11.29
C GLU A 41 14.70 -33.35 11.75
N LYS A 42 14.88 -32.02 11.83
CA LYS A 42 13.74 -31.13 11.89
C LYS A 42 12.93 -31.55 10.69
N LYS A 43 11.84 -32.34 10.91
CA LYS A 43 10.85 -32.59 9.87
C LYS A 43 10.64 -31.23 9.23
N ARG A 44 11.21 -31.04 8.03
CA ARG A 44 10.98 -29.83 7.24
C ARG A 44 9.49 -29.72 7.27
N LYS A 45 8.97 -28.74 8.03
CA LYS A 45 7.56 -28.39 7.99
C LYS A 45 7.31 -28.31 6.51
N GLY A 46 6.60 -29.33 5.97
CA GLY A 46 6.34 -29.40 4.55
C GLY A 46 5.87 -28.01 4.22
N TRP A 47 6.40 -27.39 3.20
CA TRP A 47 6.07 -26.03 2.83
C TRP A 47 4.57 -25.93 2.92
N ASP A 48 4.06 -25.36 4.04
CA ASP A 48 2.66 -25.07 4.17
C ASP A 48 2.36 -24.30 2.91
N LYS A 49 1.58 -24.92 2.00
CA LYS A 49 1.23 -24.31 0.72
C LYS A 49 0.77 -22.93 1.10
N THR A 50 1.62 -21.93 0.87
CA THR A 50 1.37 -20.55 1.30
C THR A 50 0.01 -20.23 0.74
N VAL A 51 -0.99 -20.10 1.62
CA VAL A 51 -2.38 -19.91 1.20
C VAL A 51 -2.36 -18.76 0.23
N GLU A 52 -2.59 -19.03 -1.04
CA GLU A 52 -2.47 -18.06 -2.10
C GLU A 52 -3.40 -16.89 -1.77
N ALA A 53 -2.86 -15.70 -1.81
CA ALA A 53 -3.65 -14.52 -1.48
C ALA A 53 -4.82 -14.38 -2.45
N ARG A 54 -6.02 -14.18 -1.92
CA ARG A 54 -7.28 -14.11 -2.66
C ARG A 54 -7.98 -12.78 -2.42
N CYS A 55 -8.93 -12.44 -3.27
CA CYS A 55 -9.84 -11.33 -3.11
C CYS A 55 -11.25 -11.76 -3.53
N ASP A 56 -12.24 -11.49 -2.69
CA ASP A 56 -13.65 -11.78 -2.93
C ASP A 56 -14.41 -10.57 -3.50
N PHE A 57 -13.70 -9.46 -3.72
CA PHE A 57 -14.23 -8.19 -4.21
C PHE A 57 -15.34 -7.57 -3.34
N THR A 58 -15.45 -7.99 -2.09
CA THR A 58 -16.29 -7.29 -1.12
C THR A 58 -15.80 -5.85 -0.96
N ARG A 59 -16.66 -4.88 -1.28
CA ARG A 59 -16.34 -3.45 -1.22
C ARG A 59 -16.08 -3.03 0.23
N LYS A 60 -14.83 -2.72 0.54
CA LYS A 60 -14.38 -2.31 1.88
C LYS A 60 -13.28 -1.27 1.77
N VAL A 61 -13.70 -0.02 1.57
CA VAL A 61 -12.76 1.10 1.46
C VAL A 61 -11.96 1.25 2.74
N ARG A 62 -10.64 1.38 2.60
CA ARG A 62 -9.73 1.65 3.72
C ARG A 62 -8.64 2.64 3.33
N ILE A 63 -8.35 3.54 4.26
CA ILE A 63 -7.10 4.31 4.26
C ILE A 63 -6.14 3.58 5.18
N THR A 64 -4.98 3.23 4.65
CA THR A 64 -3.98 2.42 5.37
C THR A 64 -2.64 3.13 5.32
N ARG A 65 -1.88 3.07 6.42
CA ARG A 65 -0.50 3.56 6.48
C ARG A 65 0.48 2.40 6.48
N ARG A 66 1.41 2.36 5.52
CA ARG A 66 2.52 1.40 5.47
C ARG A 66 3.78 2.05 4.93
N SER A 67 4.92 1.64 5.45
CA SER A 67 6.22 2.21 5.05
C SER A 67 6.23 3.76 5.07
N GLY A 68 5.50 4.37 6.01
CA GLY A 68 5.37 5.82 6.11
C GLY A 68 4.38 6.47 5.13
N ILE A 69 3.78 5.72 4.21
CA ILE A 69 2.87 6.23 3.17
C ILE A 69 1.43 5.88 3.51
N PHE A 70 0.54 6.86 3.37
CA PHE A 70 -0.91 6.64 3.39
C PHE A 70 -1.39 6.33 1.98
N PHE A 71 -2.27 5.34 1.86
CA PHE A 71 -2.91 4.99 0.59
C PHE A 71 -4.33 4.49 0.81
N THR A 72 -5.17 4.72 -0.17
CA THR A 72 -6.57 4.28 -0.17
C THR A 72 -6.71 3.02 -1.01
N THR A 73 -7.56 2.08 -0.56
CA THR A 73 -7.89 0.85 -1.30
C THR A 73 -9.38 0.58 -1.24
N LEU A 74 -9.90 -0.04 -2.30
CA LEU A 74 -11.31 -0.46 -2.35
C LEU A 74 -11.51 -1.85 -1.75
N TRP A 75 -10.62 -2.79 -2.06
CA TRP A 75 -10.74 -4.19 -1.64
C TRP A 75 -9.63 -4.61 -0.69
N GLN A 76 -9.93 -5.65 0.06
CA GLN A 76 -8.99 -6.23 1.01
C GLN A 76 -8.72 -7.69 0.64
N LYS A 77 -7.53 -8.19 1.03
CA LYS A 77 -7.24 -9.61 1.00
C LYS A 77 -8.32 -10.40 1.73
N SER A 78 -8.73 -11.51 1.16
CA SER A 78 -9.70 -12.46 1.71
C SER A 78 -9.12 -13.89 1.72
N LEU A 79 -9.78 -14.78 2.44
CA LEU A 79 -9.54 -16.22 2.36
C LEU A 79 -10.31 -16.85 1.19
N TYR A 80 -11.27 -16.12 0.65
CA TYR A 80 -12.20 -16.56 -0.40
C TYR A 80 -11.99 -15.74 -1.68
N GLY A 81 -12.69 -16.16 -2.74
CA GLY A 81 -12.67 -15.46 -4.03
C GLY A 81 -11.51 -15.89 -4.92
N ARG A 82 -11.19 -15.03 -5.89
CA ARG A 82 -10.17 -15.30 -6.90
C ARG A 82 -8.76 -15.09 -6.35
N THR A 83 -7.82 -15.88 -6.83
CA THR A 83 -6.41 -15.68 -6.49
C THR A 83 -5.88 -14.40 -7.14
N LEU A 84 -4.86 -13.78 -6.54
CA LEU A 84 -4.26 -12.57 -7.14
C LEU A 84 -3.58 -12.87 -8.48
N THR A 85 -3.15 -14.11 -8.69
CA THR A 85 -2.59 -14.57 -9.97
C THR A 85 -3.67 -14.64 -11.04
N ASP A 86 -4.83 -15.25 -10.76
CA ASP A 86 -5.96 -15.32 -11.67
C ASP A 86 -6.48 -13.92 -12.05
N ILE A 87 -6.57 -13.03 -11.05
CA ILE A 87 -6.97 -11.63 -11.27
C ILE A 87 -6.06 -10.95 -12.29
N LYS A 88 -4.73 -11.12 -12.14
CA LYS A 88 -3.76 -10.47 -13.03
C LYS A 88 -3.65 -11.08 -14.41
N SER A 89 -4.03 -12.34 -14.56
CA SER A 89 -3.97 -13.06 -15.84
C SER A 89 -5.24 -12.90 -16.67
N ASP A 90 -6.31 -12.42 -16.08
CA ASP A 90 -7.60 -12.23 -16.74
C ASP A 90 -7.66 -10.86 -17.42
N ASP A 91 -7.91 -10.86 -18.72
CA ASP A 91 -7.92 -9.66 -19.55
C ASP A 91 -9.14 -8.76 -19.33
N GLU A 92 -10.20 -9.27 -18.72
CA GLU A 92 -11.39 -8.48 -18.38
C GLU A 92 -11.24 -7.73 -17.02
N MET A 93 -10.36 -8.22 -16.16
CA MET A 93 -10.19 -7.66 -14.83
C MET A 93 -9.71 -6.20 -14.79
N PRO A 94 -8.88 -5.69 -15.70
CA PRO A 94 -8.56 -4.26 -15.74
C PRO A 94 -9.79 -3.37 -15.93
N GLN A 95 -10.75 -3.79 -16.79
CA GLN A 95 -12.02 -3.10 -16.98
C GLN A 95 -12.86 -3.15 -15.70
N PHE A 96 -13.03 -4.33 -15.11
CA PHE A 96 -13.74 -4.50 -13.85
C PHE A 96 -13.16 -3.63 -12.73
N PHE A 97 -11.82 -3.56 -12.63
CA PHE A 97 -11.17 -2.68 -11.66
C PHE A 97 -11.51 -1.23 -11.93
N ALA A 98 -11.37 -0.76 -13.17
CA ALA A 98 -11.64 0.63 -13.53
C ALA A 98 -13.08 1.04 -13.22
N GLU A 99 -14.06 0.22 -13.57
CA GLU A 99 -15.48 0.47 -13.32
C GLU A 99 -15.83 0.59 -11.83
N ASN A 100 -15.15 -0.18 -10.99
CA ASN A 100 -15.39 -0.14 -9.55
C ASN A 100 -14.57 0.94 -8.82
N LEU A 101 -13.38 1.27 -9.32
CA LEU A 101 -12.48 2.23 -8.69
C LEU A 101 -12.79 3.67 -9.10
N ALA A 102 -13.27 3.91 -10.34
CA ALA A 102 -13.59 5.26 -10.81
C ALA A 102 -14.63 5.97 -9.93
N PRO A 103 -15.77 5.35 -9.54
CA PRO A 103 -16.72 5.99 -8.63
C PRO A 103 -16.09 6.36 -7.28
N LEU A 104 -15.23 5.50 -6.72
CA LEU A 104 -14.55 5.82 -5.45
C LEU A 104 -13.59 7.01 -5.59
N LEU A 105 -12.84 7.08 -6.68
CA LEU A 105 -11.98 8.23 -6.94
C LEU A 105 -12.80 9.52 -7.16
N GLN A 106 -13.94 9.41 -7.83
CA GLN A 106 -14.86 10.52 -8.01
C GLN A 106 -15.46 10.97 -6.68
N ASP A 107 -15.82 10.05 -5.79
CA ASP A 107 -16.32 10.37 -4.44
C ASP A 107 -15.27 11.08 -3.58
N ILE A 108 -13.99 10.69 -3.69
CA ILE A 108 -12.91 11.25 -2.87
C ILE A 108 -12.40 12.58 -3.42
N LEU A 109 -12.20 12.67 -4.74
CA LEU A 109 -11.51 13.78 -5.39
C LEU A 109 -12.41 14.63 -6.29
N GLY A 110 -13.65 14.21 -6.58
CA GLY A 110 -14.53 14.69 -7.63
C GLY A 110 -14.43 16.17 -7.97
N ALA A 111 -14.78 17.05 -7.03
CA ALA A 111 -14.72 18.49 -7.23
C ALA A 111 -13.30 19.05 -7.50
N HIS A 112 -12.26 18.26 -7.24
CA HIS A 112 -10.87 18.63 -7.48
C HIS A 112 -10.36 18.12 -8.82
N LEU A 113 -10.88 17.00 -9.35
CA LEU A 113 -10.50 16.42 -10.64
C LEU A 113 -10.87 17.33 -11.80
N ASP A 114 -12.03 17.98 -11.73
CA ASP A 114 -12.57 18.86 -12.77
C ASP A 114 -11.73 20.13 -13.02
N LYS A 115 -10.78 20.44 -12.14
CA LYS A 115 -9.92 21.64 -12.27
C LYS A 115 -8.74 21.48 -13.22
N GLY A 116 -8.56 20.30 -13.84
CA GLY A 116 -7.45 20.03 -14.77
C GLY A 116 -6.05 20.05 -14.13
N ASN A 117 -5.99 19.92 -12.79
CA ASN A 117 -4.75 19.98 -12.02
C ASN A 117 -4.25 18.61 -11.60
N TRP A 118 -4.86 17.55 -12.09
CA TRP A 118 -4.55 16.17 -11.73
C TRP A 118 -4.11 15.36 -12.94
N CYS A 119 -3.19 14.44 -12.71
CA CYS A 119 -2.86 13.37 -13.64
C CYS A 119 -2.74 12.04 -12.93
N MET A 120 -2.64 10.96 -13.70
CA MET A 120 -2.44 9.61 -13.18
C MET A 120 -1.13 9.01 -13.68
N ILE A 121 -0.45 8.31 -12.80
CA ILE A 121 0.72 7.49 -13.12
C ILE A 121 0.60 6.13 -12.42
N THR A 122 1.35 5.14 -12.89
CA THR A 122 1.50 3.86 -12.19
C THR A 122 2.89 3.69 -11.61
N THR A 123 3.00 2.76 -10.68
CA THR A 123 4.30 2.25 -10.25
C THR A 123 4.99 1.55 -11.43
N PRO A 124 6.31 1.73 -11.62
CA PRO A 124 7.02 1.18 -12.77
C PRO A 124 6.96 -0.35 -12.81
N PRO A 125 6.79 -0.94 -14.00
CA PRO A 125 6.79 -2.39 -14.15
C PRO A 125 8.17 -2.96 -13.80
N ARG A 126 8.18 -4.03 -12.99
CA ARG A 126 9.44 -4.70 -12.59
C ARG A 126 10.00 -5.63 -13.68
N ARG A 127 9.21 -5.97 -14.66
CA ARG A 127 9.56 -6.81 -15.82
C ARG A 127 9.14 -6.08 -17.07
N HIS A 128 9.92 -6.20 -18.12
CA HIS A 128 9.68 -5.59 -19.44
C HIS A 128 8.39 -6.15 -20.11
N LYS A 129 7.25 -5.86 -19.53
CA LYS A 129 5.95 -6.03 -20.20
C LYS A 129 5.46 -4.63 -20.55
N GLU A 130 5.22 -4.38 -21.80
CA GLU A 130 4.81 -3.08 -22.35
C GLU A 130 3.63 -2.47 -21.60
N ARG A 131 2.63 -3.25 -21.24
CA ARG A 131 1.49 -2.81 -20.43
C ARG A 131 1.10 -3.88 -19.44
N ASN A 132 1.48 -3.66 -18.18
CA ASN A 132 1.08 -4.54 -17.10
C ASN A 132 -0.38 -4.29 -16.68
N PHE A 133 -0.88 -5.09 -15.74
CA PHE A 133 -2.25 -4.98 -15.23
C PHE A 133 -2.56 -3.58 -14.68
N ALA A 134 -1.66 -2.99 -13.89
CA ALA A 134 -1.84 -1.66 -13.30
C ALA A 134 -1.90 -0.57 -14.39
N THR A 135 -1.03 -0.63 -15.41
CA THR A 135 -1.04 0.33 -16.52
C THR A 135 -2.34 0.23 -17.32
N ARG A 136 -2.80 -0.98 -17.64
CA ARG A 136 -4.07 -1.21 -18.36
C ARG A 136 -5.26 -0.63 -17.57
N THR A 137 -5.31 -0.89 -16.27
CA THR A 137 -6.34 -0.34 -15.37
C THR A 137 -6.26 1.19 -15.30
N MET A 138 -5.07 1.76 -15.16
CA MET A 138 -4.87 3.22 -15.10
C MET A 138 -5.38 3.92 -16.36
N ILE A 139 -5.09 3.37 -17.54
CA ILE A 139 -5.56 3.95 -18.82
C ILE A 139 -7.09 3.99 -18.87
N LEU A 140 -7.75 2.95 -18.38
CA LEU A 140 -9.21 2.90 -18.32
C LEU A 140 -9.78 3.87 -17.29
N LEU A 141 -9.17 3.93 -16.10
CA LEU A 141 -9.53 4.93 -15.07
C LEU A 141 -9.38 6.35 -15.57
N SER A 142 -8.26 6.65 -16.22
CA SER A 142 -7.99 7.95 -16.82
C SER A 142 -9.09 8.39 -17.79
N LYS A 143 -9.53 7.49 -18.66
CA LYS A 143 -10.63 7.74 -19.59
C LYS A 143 -11.96 7.98 -18.89
N MET A 144 -12.28 7.19 -17.86
CA MET A 144 -13.53 7.32 -17.12
C MET A 144 -13.61 8.61 -16.30
N LEU A 145 -12.46 9.07 -15.76
CA LEU A 145 -12.38 10.25 -14.92
C LEU A 145 -12.07 11.54 -15.68
N GLY A 146 -11.77 11.44 -16.99
CA GLY A 146 -11.34 12.60 -17.78
C GLY A 146 -9.98 13.21 -17.33
N VAL A 147 -9.15 12.42 -16.64
CA VAL A 147 -7.87 12.85 -16.08
C VAL A 147 -6.73 12.32 -16.95
N PRO A 148 -5.75 13.14 -17.41
CA PRO A 148 -4.63 12.66 -18.21
C PRO A 148 -3.82 11.60 -17.46
N CYS A 149 -3.26 10.64 -18.19
CA CYS A 149 -2.35 9.64 -17.62
C CYS A 149 -1.03 9.60 -18.38
N TYR A 150 0.03 9.35 -17.64
CA TYR A 150 1.38 9.24 -18.19
C TYR A 150 1.89 7.81 -17.97
N GLU A 151 2.17 7.12 -19.07
CA GLU A 151 2.85 5.83 -19.04
C GLU A 151 4.36 6.07 -18.94
N ASP A 152 5.09 5.13 -18.35
CA ASP A 152 6.57 5.12 -18.29
C ASP A 152 7.23 6.40 -17.71
N THR A 153 6.58 6.99 -16.70
CA THR A 153 7.16 8.18 -16.01
C THR A 153 8.43 7.85 -15.25
N CYS A 154 8.61 6.60 -14.83
CA CYS A 154 9.78 6.16 -14.11
C CYS A 154 10.11 4.68 -14.38
N SER A 155 11.37 4.34 -14.18
CA SER A 155 11.87 2.96 -14.28
C SER A 155 12.47 2.49 -12.96
N CYS A 156 12.52 1.17 -12.77
CA CYS A 156 13.13 0.58 -11.59
C CYS A 156 14.61 0.29 -11.86
N ARG A 157 15.51 0.99 -11.16
CA ARG A 157 16.97 0.77 -11.28
C ARG A 157 17.37 -0.60 -10.76
N THR A 158 16.67 -1.12 -9.75
CA THR A 158 17.04 -2.36 -9.07
C THR A 158 16.07 -3.50 -9.41
N LYS A 159 16.61 -4.69 -9.74
CA LYS A 159 15.78 -5.89 -9.95
C LYS A 159 15.23 -6.47 -8.63
N GLN A 160 15.72 -6.00 -7.48
CA GLN A 160 15.34 -6.52 -6.16
C GLN A 160 13.99 -5.98 -5.70
N ARG A 161 13.21 -6.82 -5.01
CA ARG A 161 11.90 -6.43 -4.45
C ARG A 161 11.99 -5.50 -3.25
N MET A 162 13.08 -5.59 -2.48
CA MET A 162 13.33 -4.75 -1.32
C MET A 162 14.18 -3.56 -1.73
N ASN A 163 13.88 -2.39 -1.16
CA ASN A 163 14.61 -1.13 -1.41
C ASN A 163 14.64 -0.74 -2.90
N ALA A 164 13.49 -0.82 -3.57
CA ALA A 164 13.39 -0.35 -4.95
C ALA A 164 13.80 1.13 -5.04
N ILE A 165 14.66 1.43 -6.02
CA ILE A 165 15.05 2.79 -6.38
C ILE A 165 14.44 3.06 -7.76
N PHE A 166 13.71 4.17 -7.86
CA PHE A 166 13.09 4.57 -9.11
C PHE A 166 13.78 5.79 -9.68
N ASP A 167 14.04 5.75 -10.98
CA ASP A 167 14.53 6.88 -11.76
C ASP A 167 13.34 7.50 -12.49
N VAL A 168 13.12 8.79 -12.27
CA VAL A 168 12.08 9.56 -12.94
C VAL A 168 12.62 10.04 -14.27
N HIS A 169 11.94 9.71 -15.37
CA HIS A 169 12.29 10.12 -16.72
C HIS A 169 11.42 11.27 -17.20
N THR A 170 10.15 11.25 -16.80
CA THR A 170 9.17 12.26 -17.18
C THR A 170 8.44 12.75 -15.95
N VAL A 171 8.50 14.04 -15.68
CA VAL A 171 7.74 14.67 -14.60
C VAL A 171 6.46 15.25 -15.19
N PRO A 172 5.27 14.81 -14.76
CA PRO A 172 4.01 15.40 -15.18
C PRO A 172 3.99 16.91 -14.93
N THR A 173 3.29 17.65 -15.78
CA THR A 173 3.12 19.11 -15.63
C THR A 173 2.16 19.45 -14.49
N GLU A 174 1.18 18.60 -14.26
CA GLU A 174 0.16 18.77 -13.24
C GLU A 174 0.77 18.74 -11.83
N PRO A 175 0.30 19.61 -10.92
CA PRO A 175 0.81 19.67 -9.55
C PRO A 175 0.37 18.47 -8.70
N ASN A 176 -0.75 17.83 -9.04
CA ASN A 176 -1.33 16.72 -8.26
C ASN A 176 -1.29 15.43 -9.08
N ILE A 177 -0.78 14.38 -8.47
CA ILE A 177 -0.56 13.10 -9.15
C ILE A 177 -1.27 11.98 -8.38
N ILE A 178 -2.17 11.25 -9.04
CA ILE A 178 -2.70 9.98 -8.53
C ILE A 178 -1.70 8.89 -8.91
N VAL A 179 -1.06 8.31 -7.91
CA VAL A 179 -0.16 7.16 -8.07
C VAL A 179 -0.96 5.90 -7.86
N PHE A 180 -1.24 5.18 -8.94
CA PHE A 180 -2.03 3.95 -8.91
C PHE A 180 -1.15 2.70 -8.84
N ASP A 181 -1.52 1.75 -7.97
CA ASP A 181 -0.98 0.38 -7.93
C ASP A 181 -2.14 -0.63 -7.91
N ASP A 182 -1.97 -1.79 -8.50
CA ASP A 182 -3.03 -2.80 -8.52
C ASP A 182 -3.20 -3.46 -7.14
N ILE A 183 -2.09 -3.85 -6.51
CA ILE A 183 -2.07 -4.62 -5.27
C ILE A 183 -0.94 -4.14 -4.36
N VAL A 184 -1.28 -3.64 -3.19
CA VAL A 184 -0.30 -3.20 -2.20
C VAL A 184 -0.15 -4.22 -1.09
N THR A 185 1.09 -4.70 -0.86
CA THR A 185 1.44 -5.61 0.24
C THR A 185 2.18 -4.89 1.36
N THR A 186 3.39 -4.45 1.13
CA THR A 186 4.24 -3.77 2.14
C THR A 186 4.20 -2.25 2.04
N GLY A 187 3.77 -1.70 0.92
CA GLY A 187 3.81 -0.26 0.64
C GLY A 187 5.19 0.26 0.22
N GLN A 188 6.21 -0.59 0.14
CA GLN A 188 7.57 -0.17 -0.23
C GLN A 188 7.65 0.42 -1.65
N THR A 189 6.84 -0.10 -2.58
CA THR A 189 6.76 0.43 -3.94
C THR A 189 6.21 1.86 -3.93
N LEU A 190 5.14 2.12 -3.17
CA LEU A 190 4.57 3.46 -3.03
C LEU A 190 5.55 4.40 -2.31
N GLN A 191 6.27 3.91 -1.30
CA GLN A 191 7.32 4.69 -0.64
C GLN A 191 8.46 5.05 -1.61
N ALA A 192 8.85 4.14 -2.49
CA ALA A 192 9.87 4.42 -3.50
C ALA A 192 9.38 5.47 -4.51
N MET A 193 8.10 5.43 -4.91
CA MET A 193 7.48 6.48 -5.73
C MET A 193 7.50 7.83 -5.02
N TYR A 194 7.11 7.87 -3.74
CA TYR A 194 7.17 9.09 -2.95
C TYR A 194 8.58 9.70 -2.95
N ARG A 195 9.61 8.87 -2.67
CA ARG A 195 11.00 9.33 -2.66
C ARG A 195 11.46 9.83 -4.02
N ALA A 196 11.04 9.17 -5.11
CA ALA A 196 11.42 9.53 -6.47
C ALA A 196 10.81 10.88 -6.90
N PHE A 197 9.58 11.16 -6.51
CA PHE A 197 8.88 12.39 -6.87
C PHE A 197 9.05 13.54 -5.87
N ASN A 198 9.55 13.27 -4.65
CA ASN A 198 9.75 14.30 -3.62
C ASN A 198 10.58 15.51 -4.07
N PRO A 199 11.62 15.38 -4.93
CA PRO A 199 12.40 16.54 -5.40
C PRO A 199 11.64 17.48 -6.35
N TYR A 200 10.48 17.07 -6.87
CA TYR A 200 9.74 17.79 -7.91
C TYR A 200 8.54 18.59 -7.40
N ASP A 201 8.38 18.70 -6.08
CA ASP A 201 7.30 19.46 -5.43
C ASP A 201 5.89 19.09 -5.94
N LYS A 202 5.61 17.79 -6.03
CA LYS A 202 4.33 17.24 -6.47
C LYS A 202 3.53 16.70 -5.29
N ASN A 203 2.22 16.97 -5.30
CA ASN A 203 1.28 16.37 -4.36
C ASN A 203 0.91 14.96 -4.84
N LEU A 204 1.23 13.94 -4.06
CA LEU A 204 0.98 12.56 -4.42
C LEU A 204 -0.21 11.99 -3.63
N PHE A 205 -1.22 11.51 -4.35
CA PHE A 205 -2.32 10.74 -3.81
C PHE A 205 -2.14 9.26 -4.19
N PHE A 206 -1.89 8.42 -3.19
CA PHE A 206 -1.67 6.99 -3.41
C PHE A 206 -2.96 6.21 -3.34
N PHE A 207 -3.25 5.47 -4.39
CA PHE A 207 -4.47 4.71 -4.57
C PHE A 207 -4.18 3.32 -5.12
N ALA A 208 -4.83 2.31 -4.58
CA ALA A 208 -4.65 0.94 -5.05
C ALA A 208 -5.96 0.15 -5.06
N GLY A 209 -6.02 -0.88 -5.89
CA GLY A 209 -7.17 -1.76 -5.96
C GLY A 209 -7.31 -2.61 -4.70
N ILE A 210 -6.30 -3.45 -4.42
CA ILE A 210 -6.34 -4.46 -3.35
C ILE A 210 -5.26 -4.22 -2.30
N ASN A 211 -5.66 -4.24 -1.04
CA ASN A 211 -4.77 -4.31 0.10
C ASN A 211 -4.49 -5.79 0.43
N ASN A 212 -3.28 -6.27 0.12
CA ASN A 212 -2.88 -7.67 0.30
C ASN A 212 -2.26 -7.94 1.70
N LYS A 213 -2.76 -7.31 2.74
CA LYS A 213 -2.36 -7.60 4.12
C LYS A 213 -3.58 -7.46 5.01
N LEU A 214 -3.81 -8.47 5.82
CA LEU A 214 -4.79 -8.43 6.91
C LEU A 214 -4.25 -7.62 8.09
#